data_84c2ebd53ffee641ea4ff9bd744e8a77
#
_entry.id   84c2ebd53ffee641ea4ff9bd744e8a77
#
_cell.length_a   1.000
_cell.length_b   1.000
_cell.length_c   1.000
_cell.angle_alpha   90.00
_cell.angle_beta   90.00
_cell.angle_gamma   90.00
#
_symmetry.space_group_name_H-M   'P 1'
#
loop_
_entity.id
_entity.type
_entity.pdbx_description
1 polymer ?
#
loop_
_entity_poly.entity_id
_entity_poly.type
_entity_poly.pdbx_seq_one_letter_code
_entity_poly.pdbx_strand_id
1 'polypeptide(L)'
;MNPTSTEPRRPFGIDTAQWPAQWQAAGALLLGLPVLRRLAPRLPVLLHQADGRTTHWLVAQGVAQPVAAAAPGPAIRALQLPAERVLERHLTLPPLAAADVAQAVALDVAAASPFGAEQTVWGFRSERLDGERLRVDVAITARAQVEQSLQA
;
A
#
# COMPACT_ATOMS: atom_id res chain seq x y z
N MET A 1 44.69 -3.16 -22.55
CA MET A 1 43.85 -3.68 -21.46
C MET A 1 42.48 -3.07 -21.61
N ASN A 2 41.53 -3.79 -22.19
CA ASN A 2 40.17 -3.31 -22.37
C ASN A 2 39.32 -3.79 -21.17
N PRO A 3 38.56 -2.91 -20.49
CA PRO A 3 37.57 -3.35 -19.53
C PRO A 3 36.36 -3.87 -20.31
N THR A 4 36.07 -5.13 -20.13
CA THR A 4 34.86 -5.81 -20.60
C THR A 4 33.63 -5.20 -19.96
N SER A 5 32.88 -4.40 -20.72
CA SER A 5 31.53 -3.96 -20.36
C SER A 5 30.60 -5.17 -20.37
N THR A 6 30.22 -5.61 -19.20
CA THR A 6 29.19 -6.65 -19.03
C THR A 6 27.81 -5.99 -19.23
N GLU A 7 27.38 -5.86 -20.49
CA GLU A 7 26.00 -5.51 -20.80
C GLU A 7 25.08 -6.62 -20.30
N PRO A 8 24.01 -6.33 -19.55
CA PRO A 8 23.03 -7.34 -19.19
C PRO A 8 22.34 -7.83 -20.48
N ARG A 9 22.51 -9.13 -20.75
CA ARG A 9 21.83 -9.80 -21.86
C ARG A 9 20.33 -9.57 -21.74
N ARG A 10 19.75 -8.85 -22.71
CA ARG A 10 18.30 -8.65 -22.88
C ARG A 10 17.75 -9.79 -23.74
N PRO A 11 17.19 -10.85 -23.18
CA PRO A 11 16.53 -11.84 -23.98
C PRO A 11 15.25 -11.19 -24.55
N PHE A 12 15.14 -11.15 -25.85
CA PHE A 12 14.00 -10.65 -26.64
C PHE A 12 13.70 -9.15 -26.52
N GLY A 13 14.66 -8.31 -26.14
CA GLY A 13 14.44 -6.84 -26.06
C GLY A 13 13.48 -6.37 -24.98
N ILE A 14 13.09 -7.23 -24.05
CA ILE A 14 12.19 -6.91 -22.94
C ILE A 14 13.02 -6.54 -21.73
N ASP A 15 12.78 -5.35 -21.19
CA ASP A 15 13.42 -4.89 -19.95
C ASP A 15 12.80 -5.59 -18.74
N THR A 16 13.46 -6.63 -18.25
CA THR A 16 12.98 -7.44 -17.11
C THR A 16 13.08 -6.71 -15.76
N ALA A 17 13.76 -5.58 -15.69
CA ALA A 17 13.86 -4.80 -14.46
C ALA A 17 12.53 -4.15 -14.05
N GLN A 18 11.62 -3.91 -15.00
CA GLN A 18 10.29 -3.35 -14.75
C GLN A 18 9.19 -4.41 -14.62
N TRP A 19 9.52 -5.67 -14.75
CA TRP A 19 8.55 -6.78 -14.68
C TRP A 19 7.70 -6.79 -13.40
N PRO A 20 8.25 -6.60 -12.19
CA PRO A 20 7.44 -6.60 -10.98
C PRO A 20 6.35 -5.52 -10.98
N ALA A 21 6.68 -4.31 -11.46
CA ALA A 21 5.73 -3.20 -11.53
C ALA A 21 4.65 -3.41 -12.60
N GLN A 22 5.03 -3.96 -13.76
CA GLN A 22 4.08 -4.27 -14.84
C GLN A 22 3.13 -5.41 -14.46
N TRP A 23 3.60 -6.44 -13.74
CA TRP A 23 2.75 -7.51 -13.22
C TRP A 23 1.82 -7.04 -12.12
N GLN A 24 2.24 -6.12 -11.26
CA GLN A 24 1.38 -5.48 -10.27
C GLN A 24 0.28 -4.64 -10.95
N ALA A 25 0.63 -3.86 -11.97
CA ALA A 25 -0.34 -3.08 -12.75
C ALA A 25 -1.31 -3.98 -13.54
N ALA A 26 -0.81 -5.04 -14.17
CA ALA A 26 -1.65 -6.02 -14.87
C ALA A 26 -2.55 -6.80 -13.89
N GLY A 27 -2.02 -7.17 -12.72
CA GLY A 27 -2.80 -7.79 -11.64
C GLY A 27 -3.91 -6.89 -11.12
N ALA A 28 -3.64 -5.60 -10.94
CA ALA A 28 -4.63 -4.62 -10.52
C ALA A 28 -5.74 -4.43 -11.57
N LEU A 29 -5.39 -4.43 -12.87
CA LEU A 29 -6.37 -4.37 -13.97
C LEU A 29 -7.24 -5.63 -14.04
N LEU A 30 -6.65 -6.81 -13.88
CA LEU A 30 -7.37 -8.08 -13.87
C LEU A 30 -8.29 -8.20 -12.66
N LEU A 31 -7.86 -7.78 -11.47
CA LEU A 31 -8.68 -7.75 -10.25
C LEU A 31 -9.80 -6.68 -10.31
N GLY A 32 -9.71 -5.73 -11.23
CA GLY A 32 -10.78 -4.76 -11.54
C GLY A 32 -11.97 -5.38 -12.26
N LEU A 33 -11.86 -6.56 -12.87
CA LEU A 33 -12.97 -7.24 -13.52
C LEU A 33 -13.93 -7.83 -12.47
N PRO A 34 -15.25 -7.57 -12.59
CA PRO A 34 -16.23 -7.97 -11.56
C PRO A 34 -16.29 -9.49 -11.32
N VAL A 35 -15.95 -10.29 -12.32
CA VAL A 35 -15.90 -11.76 -12.21
C VAL A 35 -14.69 -12.22 -11.40
N LEU A 36 -13.52 -11.59 -11.57
CA LEU A 36 -12.29 -11.94 -10.87
C LEU A 36 -12.24 -11.38 -9.43
N ARG A 37 -13.02 -10.35 -9.13
CA ARG A 37 -13.21 -9.88 -7.74
C ARG A 37 -13.74 -10.97 -6.80
N ARG A 38 -14.55 -11.90 -7.31
CA ARG A 38 -15.07 -13.04 -6.52
C ARG A 38 -14.01 -14.10 -6.24
N LEU A 39 -12.96 -14.16 -7.05
CA LEU A 39 -11.82 -15.06 -6.90
C LEU A 39 -10.66 -14.42 -6.10
N ALA A 40 -10.79 -13.15 -5.70
CA ALA A 40 -9.78 -12.48 -4.89
C ALA A 40 -9.53 -13.28 -3.60
N PRO A 41 -8.29 -13.61 -3.29
CA PRO A 41 -7.96 -14.38 -2.10
C PRO A 41 -8.41 -13.61 -0.85
N ARG A 42 -8.96 -14.35 0.09
CA ARG A 42 -9.25 -13.84 1.43
C ARG A 42 -7.95 -13.89 2.22
N LEU A 43 -7.48 -12.74 2.66
CA LEU A 43 -6.22 -12.61 3.39
C LEU A 43 -6.53 -12.50 4.89
N PRO A 44 -6.21 -13.52 5.68
CA PRO A 44 -6.29 -13.40 7.14
C PRO A 44 -5.20 -12.46 7.63
N VAL A 45 -5.57 -11.52 8.50
CA VAL A 45 -4.68 -10.54 9.09
C VAL A 45 -4.79 -10.61 10.60
N LEU A 46 -3.65 -10.73 11.26
CA LEU A 46 -3.49 -10.62 12.69
C LEU A 46 -3.03 -9.21 13.02
N LEU A 47 -3.94 -8.39 13.54
CA LEU A 47 -3.65 -7.00 13.86
C LEU A 47 -3.26 -6.87 15.34
N HIS A 48 -2.03 -6.45 15.57
CA HIS A 48 -1.54 -6.03 16.87
C HIS A 48 -1.87 -4.55 17.06
N GLN A 49 -2.70 -4.24 18.03
CA GLN A 49 -3.13 -2.86 18.33
C GLN A 49 -2.12 -2.16 19.24
N ALA A 50 -2.12 -0.85 19.23
CA ALA A 50 -1.24 -0.02 20.06
C ALA A 50 -1.44 -0.24 21.57
N ASP A 51 -2.61 -0.73 22.00
CA ASP A 51 -2.95 -1.08 23.37
C ASP A 51 -2.51 -2.49 23.81
N GLY A 52 -1.78 -3.20 22.94
CA GLY A 52 -1.31 -4.58 23.15
C GLY A 52 -2.35 -5.66 22.85
N ARG A 53 -3.56 -5.29 22.46
CA ARG A 53 -4.57 -6.26 22.03
C ARG A 53 -4.27 -6.81 20.64
N THR A 54 -4.67 -8.05 20.43
CA THR A 54 -4.56 -8.70 19.13
C THR A 54 -5.95 -9.02 18.62
N THR A 55 -6.24 -8.61 17.39
CA THR A 55 -7.54 -8.86 16.75
C THR A 55 -7.34 -9.54 15.40
N HIS A 56 -8.30 -10.40 15.06
CA HIS A 56 -8.30 -11.11 13.76
C HIS A 56 -9.16 -10.35 12.76
N TRP A 57 -8.60 -10.18 11.56
CA TRP A 57 -9.26 -9.51 10.45
C TRP A 57 -9.21 -10.36 9.20
N LEU A 58 -10.18 -10.21 8.36
CA LEU A 58 -10.21 -10.81 7.03
C LEU A 58 -10.27 -9.69 6.00
N VAL A 59 -9.28 -9.62 5.14
CA VAL A 59 -9.27 -8.67 4.02
C VAL A 59 -9.72 -9.41 2.77
N ALA A 60 -10.84 -8.97 2.21
CA ALA A 60 -11.38 -9.52 0.97
C ALA A 60 -11.82 -8.36 0.07
N GLN A 61 -11.42 -8.39 -1.18
CA GLN A 61 -11.80 -7.37 -2.19
C GLN A 61 -11.47 -5.93 -1.77
N GLY A 62 -10.37 -5.73 -1.01
CA GLY A 62 -9.98 -4.42 -0.48
C GLY A 62 -10.77 -3.95 0.74
N VAL A 63 -11.70 -4.76 1.26
CA VAL A 63 -12.44 -4.45 2.48
C VAL A 63 -11.89 -5.29 3.63
N ALA A 64 -11.54 -4.64 4.73
CA ALA A 64 -11.12 -5.29 5.96
C ALA A 64 -12.31 -5.43 6.91
N GLN A 65 -12.54 -6.64 7.44
CA GLN A 65 -13.61 -6.93 8.38
C GLN A 65 -13.05 -7.65 9.61
N PRO A 66 -13.43 -7.25 10.83
CA PRO A 66 -13.04 -7.99 12.02
C PRO A 66 -13.77 -9.35 12.03
N VAL A 67 -13.05 -10.39 12.47
CA VAL A 67 -13.60 -11.73 12.63
C VAL A 67 -13.35 -12.24 14.05
N ALA A 68 -14.29 -13.01 14.60
CA ALA A 68 -14.23 -13.46 15.98
C ALA A 68 -13.12 -14.50 16.24
N ALA A 69 -12.67 -15.20 15.21
CA ALA A 69 -11.65 -16.24 15.32
C ALA A 69 -10.67 -16.18 14.16
N ALA A 70 -9.48 -16.76 14.37
CA ALA A 70 -8.49 -16.88 13.30
C ALA A 70 -9.05 -17.66 12.11
N ALA A 71 -8.96 -17.06 10.93
CA ALA A 71 -9.27 -17.78 9.70
C ALA A 71 -8.15 -18.81 9.41
N PRO A 72 -8.49 -19.96 8.80
CA PRO A 72 -7.49 -20.97 8.48
C PRO A 72 -6.48 -20.45 7.44
N GLY A 73 -5.21 -20.78 7.61
CA GLY A 73 -4.12 -20.43 6.70
C GLY A 73 -3.12 -19.45 7.30
N PRO A 74 -2.06 -19.14 6.54
CA PRO A 74 -1.04 -18.18 6.99
C PRO A 74 -1.65 -16.78 7.09
N ALA A 75 -1.53 -16.16 8.26
CA ALA A 75 -2.01 -14.81 8.51
C ALA A 75 -0.90 -13.78 8.27
N ILE A 76 -1.25 -12.66 7.63
CA ILE A 76 -0.38 -11.49 7.56
C ILE A 76 -0.40 -10.82 8.94
N ARG A 77 0.77 -10.55 9.48
CA ARG A 77 0.89 -9.76 10.71
C ARG A 77 0.85 -8.28 10.37
N ALA A 78 -0.03 -7.55 11.01
CA ALA A 78 -0.14 -6.11 10.90
C ALA A 78 0.00 -5.46 12.27
N LEU A 79 0.56 -4.27 12.31
CA LEU A 79 0.72 -3.47 13.52
C LEU A 79 -0.03 -2.16 13.34
N GLN A 80 -0.84 -1.80 14.32
CA GLN A 80 -1.48 -0.49 14.41
C GLN A 80 -0.53 0.48 15.12
N LEU A 81 -0.14 1.53 14.43
CA LEU A 81 0.61 2.61 15.07
C LEU A 81 -0.34 3.49 15.90
N PRO A 82 0.12 4.01 17.04
CA PRO A 82 -0.62 5.01 17.81
C PRO A 82 -0.92 6.26 16.95
N ALA A 83 -2.11 6.84 17.11
CA ALA A 83 -2.54 7.98 16.28
C ALA A 83 -1.59 9.19 16.41
N GLU A 84 -1.01 9.41 17.57
CA GLU A 84 -0.06 10.50 17.84
C GLU A 84 1.28 10.36 17.10
N ARG A 85 1.54 9.19 16.50
CA ARG A 85 2.74 8.92 15.68
C ARG A 85 2.47 8.95 14.18
N VAL A 86 1.24 9.27 13.80
CA VAL A 86 0.80 9.29 12.39
C VAL A 86 0.26 10.68 12.07
N LEU A 87 0.82 11.31 11.07
CA LEU A 87 0.27 12.54 10.50
C LEU A 87 -0.79 12.14 9.48
N GLU A 88 -2.04 12.47 9.77
CA GLU A 88 -3.16 12.24 8.86
C GLU A 88 -3.43 13.49 8.01
N ARG A 89 -3.68 13.27 6.72
CA ARG A 89 -4.04 14.31 5.77
C ARG A 89 -5.23 13.86 4.93
N HIS A 90 -6.05 14.81 4.55
CA HIS A 90 -7.22 14.57 3.70
C HIS A 90 -7.10 15.43 2.45
N LEU A 91 -7.15 14.80 1.30
CA LEU A 91 -7.11 15.45 0.00
C LEU A 91 -8.44 15.23 -0.71
N THR A 92 -8.83 16.22 -1.51
CA THR A 92 -9.94 16.09 -2.44
C THR A 92 -9.40 16.27 -3.84
N LEU A 93 -9.45 15.20 -4.64
CA LEU A 93 -8.94 15.17 -6.00
C LEU A 93 -10.09 15.08 -7.02
N PRO A 94 -9.88 15.56 -8.26
CA PRO A 94 -10.78 15.26 -9.36
C PRO A 94 -10.77 13.74 -9.66
N PRO A 95 -11.66 13.26 -10.53
CA PRO A 95 -11.65 11.86 -10.93
C PRO A 95 -10.37 11.57 -11.72
N LEU A 96 -9.48 10.80 -11.09
CA LEU A 96 -8.18 10.40 -11.63
C LEU A 96 -8.08 8.89 -11.73
N ALA A 97 -7.22 8.40 -12.61
CA ALA A 97 -6.82 7.00 -12.60
C ALA A 97 -5.99 6.67 -11.35
N ALA A 98 -5.99 5.41 -10.93
CA ALA A 98 -5.31 5.00 -9.69
C ALA A 98 -3.80 5.37 -9.65
N ALA A 99 -3.14 5.30 -10.81
CA ALA A 99 -1.73 5.69 -10.94
C ALA A 99 -1.52 7.20 -10.70
N ASP A 100 -2.42 8.04 -11.24
CA ASP A 100 -2.35 9.49 -11.12
C ASP A 100 -2.67 9.93 -9.68
N VAL A 101 -3.61 9.22 -9.01
CA VAL A 101 -3.88 9.44 -7.57
C VAL A 101 -2.62 9.16 -6.75
N ALA A 102 -1.93 8.04 -7.00
CA ALA A 102 -0.70 7.71 -6.28
C ALA A 102 0.39 8.76 -6.49
N GLN A 103 0.54 9.28 -7.70
CA GLN A 103 1.49 10.33 -8.02
C GLN A 103 1.13 11.66 -7.32
N ALA A 104 -0.14 12.06 -7.34
CA ALA A 104 -0.61 13.27 -6.65
C ALA A 104 -0.37 13.18 -5.15
N VAL A 105 -0.65 12.02 -4.54
CA VAL A 105 -0.37 11.77 -3.12
C VAL A 105 1.13 11.82 -2.83
N ALA A 106 1.97 11.22 -3.67
CA ALA A 106 3.42 11.27 -3.49
C ALA A 106 3.96 12.70 -3.49
N LEU A 107 3.44 13.57 -4.35
CA LEU A 107 3.80 14.99 -4.40
C LEU A 107 3.34 15.74 -3.14
N ASP A 108 2.11 15.49 -2.67
CA ASP A 108 1.59 16.10 -1.44
C ASP A 108 2.42 15.65 -0.23
N VAL A 109 2.75 14.36 -0.13
CA VAL A 109 3.60 13.82 0.94
C VAL A 109 4.99 14.44 0.91
N ALA A 110 5.60 14.58 -0.25
CA ALA A 110 6.92 15.21 -0.38
C ALA A 110 6.92 16.68 0.10
N ALA A 111 5.81 17.40 -0.10
CA ALA A 111 5.66 18.78 0.33
C ALA A 111 5.27 18.92 1.81
N ALA A 112 4.53 17.97 2.37
CA ALA A 112 3.93 18.07 3.69
C ALA A 112 4.66 17.26 4.78
N SER A 113 5.48 16.29 4.41
CA SER A 113 6.21 15.46 5.36
C SER A 113 7.24 16.29 6.14
N PRO A 114 7.25 16.21 7.47
CA PRO A 114 8.31 16.81 8.28
C PRO A 114 9.62 16.01 8.26
N PHE A 115 9.62 14.86 7.58
CA PHE A 115 10.76 13.94 7.51
C PHE A 115 11.39 13.98 6.13
N GLY A 116 12.68 13.69 6.03
CA GLY A 116 13.33 13.50 4.73
C GLY A 116 12.70 12.35 3.93
N ALA A 117 12.80 12.38 2.61
CA ALA A 117 12.16 11.41 1.72
C ALA A 117 12.47 9.94 2.09
N GLU A 118 13.75 9.65 2.41
CA GLU A 118 14.21 8.31 2.82
C GLU A 118 13.68 7.86 4.19
N GLN A 119 13.31 8.83 5.03
CA GLN A 119 12.80 8.58 6.38
C GLN A 119 11.29 8.56 6.45
N THR A 120 10.62 8.94 5.37
CA THR A 120 9.16 9.00 5.31
C THR A 120 8.59 7.64 4.88
N VAL A 121 7.61 7.15 5.65
CA VAL A 121 6.74 6.02 5.29
C VAL A 121 5.33 6.57 5.20
N TRP A 122 4.64 6.25 4.14
CA TRP A 122 3.28 6.72 3.92
C TRP A 122 2.41 5.70 3.21
N GLY A 123 1.12 5.84 3.37
CA GLY A 123 0.11 5.09 2.66
C GLY A 123 -1.16 5.92 2.49
N PHE A 124 -2.04 5.51 1.61
CA PHE A 124 -3.30 6.22 1.40
C PHE A 124 -4.46 5.27 1.09
N ARG A 125 -5.65 5.76 1.32
CA ARG A 125 -6.91 5.16 0.89
C ARG A 125 -7.67 6.20 0.08
N SER A 126 -8.26 5.79 -1.05
CA SER A 126 -9.11 6.65 -1.86
C SER A 126 -10.54 6.12 -1.88
N GLU A 127 -11.50 7.02 -1.77
CA GLU A 127 -12.93 6.75 -1.84
C GLU A 127 -13.58 7.72 -2.82
N ARG A 128 -14.49 7.21 -3.65
CA ARG A 128 -15.23 8.06 -4.56
C ARG A 128 -16.39 8.72 -3.81
N LEU A 129 -16.43 10.04 -3.89
CA LEU A 129 -17.53 10.84 -3.38
C LEU A 129 -18.59 11.08 -4.46
N ASP A 130 -19.77 11.53 -4.05
CA ASP A 130 -20.79 12.02 -4.96
C ASP A 130 -20.24 13.19 -5.79
N GLY A 131 -20.59 13.26 -7.08
CA GLY A 131 -20.09 14.29 -7.99
C GLY A 131 -18.70 14.04 -8.57
N GLU A 132 -18.30 12.78 -8.70
CA GLU A 132 -17.06 12.34 -9.36
C GLU A 132 -15.75 12.76 -8.68
N ARG A 133 -15.77 13.30 -7.48
CA ARG A 133 -14.55 13.63 -6.73
C ARG A 133 -14.03 12.41 -5.97
N LEU A 134 -12.72 12.39 -5.73
CA LEU A 134 -12.06 11.40 -4.89
C LEU A 134 -11.66 12.05 -3.57
N ARG A 135 -12.10 11.46 -2.47
CA ARG A 135 -11.51 11.70 -1.15
C ARG A 135 -10.32 10.76 -0.99
N VAL A 136 -9.19 11.32 -0.59
CA VAL A 136 -7.99 10.55 -0.33
C VAL A 136 -7.52 10.84 1.09
N ASP A 137 -7.52 9.81 1.92
CA ASP A 137 -7.01 9.86 3.29
C ASP A 137 -5.57 9.34 3.26
N VAL A 138 -4.62 10.15 3.67
CA VAL A 138 -3.18 9.86 3.64
C VAL A 138 -2.66 9.78 5.06
N ALA A 139 -1.90 8.73 5.36
CA ALA A 139 -1.19 8.55 6.63
C ALA A 139 0.32 8.63 6.39
N ILE A 140 1.02 9.45 7.16
CA ILE A 140 2.46 9.69 7.06
C ILE A 140 3.10 9.45 8.42
N THR A 141 4.21 8.73 8.46
CA THR A 141 4.98 8.50 9.69
C THR A 141 6.47 8.40 9.41
N ALA A 142 7.31 8.47 10.44
CA ALA A 142 8.74 8.25 10.31
C ALA A 142 9.06 6.75 10.23
N ARG A 143 9.99 6.36 9.36
CA ARG A 143 10.49 4.98 9.23
C ARG A 143 10.98 4.43 10.57
N ALA A 144 11.73 5.22 11.33
CA ALA A 144 12.23 4.83 12.65
C ALA A 144 11.12 4.44 13.63
N GLN A 145 9.95 5.11 13.57
CA GLN A 145 8.81 4.76 14.41
C GLN A 145 8.19 3.41 14.03
N VAL A 146 8.11 3.11 12.73
CA VAL A 146 7.66 1.80 12.25
C VAL A 146 8.61 0.72 12.73
N GLU A 147 9.92 0.90 12.53
CA GLU A 147 10.95 -0.06 12.94
C GLU A 147 10.95 -0.30 14.45
N GLN A 148 10.84 0.75 15.25
CA GLN A 148 10.74 0.65 16.71
C GLN A 148 9.50 -0.14 17.13
N SER A 149 8.37 0.08 16.47
CA SER A 149 7.12 -0.61 16.79
C SER A 149 7.12 -2.07 16.37
N LEU A 150 7.94 -2.45 15.37
CA LEU A 150 8.11 -3.85 14.96
C LEU A 150 9.05 -4.65 15.87
N GLN A 151 9.86 -3.96 16.68
CA GLN A 151 10.81 -4.57 17.62
C GLN A 151 10.24 -4.74 19.03
N ALA A 152 9.14 -4.06 19.32
CA ALA A 152 8.44 -4.09 20.61
C ALA A 152 7.48 -5.29 20.70
#